data_47594316c3b45a206d6794249f0f2778
#
_entry.id   47594316c3b45a206d6794249f0f2778
#
_cell.length_a   1.000
_cell.length_b   1.000
_cell.length_c   1.000
_cell.angle_alpha   90.00
_cell.angle_beta   90.00
_cell.angle_gamma   90.00
#
_symmetry.space_group_name_H-M   'P 1'
#
loop_
_entity.id
_entity.type
_entity.pdbx_description
1 polymer ?
#
loop_
_entity_poly.entity_id
_entity_poly.type
_entity_poly.pdbx_seq_one_letter_code
_entity_poly.pdbx_strand_id
1 'polypeptide(L)'
;LAELSVTLETGGRADLKELTDRLLQAGYSRCDQVEGVGQFALRGGILDVFSPLMEQPVRCEFFDDEIDSLGLFDPGTQRRTENVSSALLLPAAEVLPGLAPGGLTHLAEQIEKLAVKYAKKENGEKIAQTLRGDAERFRSGAEVNGLDRYLSLIYPDAAGGADYLPPDAVVFLCEGGHVEQRVKTVLLQLHQDTEALMEACLLYTSPSPRDRTRSR
;
A
#
# COMPACT_ATOMS: atom_id res chain seq x y z
N LEU A 1 2.93 -9.96 -2.70
CA LEU A 1 2.84 -8.89 -3.74
C LEU A 1 2.89 -9.47 -5.16
N ALA A 2 3.77 -10.43 -5.46
CA ALA A 2 3.87 -11.03 -6.80
C ALA A 2 2.53 -11.63 -7.31
N GLU A 3 1.73 -12.20 -6.43
CA GLU A 3 0.42 -12.79 -6.75
C GLU A 3 -0.62 -11.76 -7.25
N LEU A 4 -0.43 -10.48 -6.92
CA LEU A 4 -1.29 -9.38 -7.37
C LEU A 4 -0.78 -8.71 -8.65
N SER A 5 0.36 -9.14 -9.18
CA SER A 5 0.83 -8.66 -10.47
C SER A 5 -0.04 -9.23 -11.59
N VAL A 6 -0.28 -8.43 -12.62
CA VAL A 6 -1.10 -8.79 -13.78
C VAL A 6 -0.30 -8.52 -15.04
N THR A 7 -0.18 -9.54 -15.90
CA THR A 7 0.36 -9.34 -17.25
C THR A 7 -0.80 -9.24 -18.25
N LEU A 8 -0.82 -8.15 -19.00
CA LEU A 8 -1.73 -7.94 -20.13
C LEU A 8 -0.98 -8.23 -21.42
N GLU A 9 -1.59 -8.99 -22.35
CA GLU A 9 -0.99 -9.32 -23.64
C GLU A 9 -2.05 -9.15 -24.72
N THR A 10 -1.67 -8.61 -25.87
CA THR A 10 -2.55 -8.48 -27.04
C THR A 10 -3.02 -9.86 -27.49
N GLY A 11 -4.31 -10.03 -27.73
CA GLY A 11 -4.97 -11.32 -28.02
C GLY A 11 -5.26 -12.17 -26.77
N GLY A 12 -4.83 -11.71 -25.58
CA GLY A 12 -5.19 -12.34 -24.30
C GLY A 12 -6.65 -12.08 -23.94
N ARG A 13 -7.18 -12.86 -22.99
CA ARG A 13 -8.54 -12.67 -22.47
C ARG A 13 -8.53 -12.31 -21.01
N ALA A 14 -9.36 -11.33 -20.65
CA ALA A 14 -9.56 -10.96 -19.26
C ALA A 14 -10.98 -10.38 -19.06
N ASP A 15 -11.64 -10.80 -18.00
CA ASP A 15 -12.87 -10.16 -17.55
C ASP A 15 -12.56 -8.79 -16.95
N LEU A 16 -13.16 -7.73 -17.50
CA LEU A 16 -12.90 -6.35 -17.07
C LEU A 16 -13.27 -6.09 -15.60
N LYS A 17 -14.31 -6.76 -15.10
CA LYS A 17 -14.72 -6.61 -13.71
C LYS A 17 -13.70 -7.29 -12.79
N GLU A 18 -13.32 -8.51 -13.08
CA GLU A 18 -12.28 -9.23 -12.32
C GLU A 18 -10.96 -8.46 -12.33
N LEU A 19 -10.57 -7.92 -13.49
CA LEU A 19 -9.35 -7.15 -13.65
C LEU A 19 -9.38 -5.85 -12.81
N THR A 20 -10.50 -5.12 -12.82
CA THR A 20 -10.65 -3.91 -12.00
C THR A 20 -10.66 -4.21 -10.51
N ASP A 21 -11.29 -5.32 -10.08
CA ASP A 21 -11.28 -5.76 -8.69
C ASP A 21 -9.85 -6.13 -8.24
N ARG A 22 -9.07 -6.79 -9.09
CA ARG A 22 -7.65 -7.08 -8.84
C ARG A 22 -6.80 -5.83 -8.75
N LEU A 23 -7.03 -4.82 -9.60
CA LEU A 23 -6.33 -3.54 -9.53
C LEU A 23 -6.61 -2.82 -8.20
N LEU A 24 -7.88 -2.79 -7.75
CA LEU A 24 -8.23 -2.24 -6.44
C LEU A 24 -7.52 -2.98 -5.29
N GLN A 25 -7.49 -4.31 -5.33
CA GLN A 25 -6.77 -5.13 -4.35
C GLN A 25 -5.25 -4.89 -4.39
N ALA A 26 -4.71 -4.58 -5.56
CA ALA A 26 -3.30 -4.23 -5.77
C ALA A 26 -2.98 -2.77 -5.39
N GLY A 27 -3.93 -2.03 -4.83
CA GLY A 27 -3.73 -0.68 -4.31
C GLY A 27 -3.85 0.43 -5.35
N TYR A 28 -4.38 0.16 -6.54
CA TYR A 28 -4.68 1.21 -7.51
C TYR A 28 -5.92 2.00 -7.13
N SER A 29 -5.90 3.30 -7.42
CA SER A 29 -7.04 4.19 -7.26
C SER A 29 -7.79 4.36 -8.58
N ARG A 30 -9.12 4.19 -8.54
CA ARG A 30 -9.96 4.43 -9.70
C ARG A 30 -10.19 5.93 -9.89
N CYS A 31 -10.05 6.41 -11.13
CA CYS A 31 -10.27 7.80 -11.50
C CYS A 31 -11.03 7.89 -12.84
N ASP A 32 -11.43 9.10 -13.24
CA ASP A 32 -12.06 9.35 -14.53
C ASP A 32 -11.02 9.41 -15.65
N GLN A 33 -9.83 9.91 -15.33
CA GLN A 33 -8.70 10.04 -16.26
C GLN A 33 -7.40 9.76 -15.51
N VAL A 34 -6.53 8.92 -16.11
CA VAL A 34 -5.24 8.58 -15.54
C VAL A 34 -4.23 9.71 -15.79
N GLU A 35 -3.73 10.30 -14.70
CA GLU A 35 -2.77 11.39 -14.70
C GLU A 35 -1.48 11.05 -13.91
N GLY A 36 -1.55 10.06 -13.01
CA GLY A 36 -0.45 9.69 -12.12
C GLY A 36 -0.30 8.19 -11.93
N VAL A 37 0.86 7.82 -11.41
CA VAL A 37 1.20 6.43 -11.05
C VAL A 37 0.23 5.89 -10.00
N GLY A 38 -0.14 4.62 -10.12
CA GLY A 38 -1.08 3.95 -9.20
C GLY A 38 -2.54 4.27 -9.50
N GLN A 39 -2.85 4.89 -10.62
CA GLN A 39 -4.21 5.18 -11.05
C GLN A 39 -4.65 4.25 -12.18
N PHE A 40 -5.97 4.00 -12.23
CA PHE A 40 -6.60 3.37 -13.39
C PHE A 40 -7.96 4.01 -13.70
N ALA A 41 -8.34 3.99 -14.98
CA ALA A 41 -9.65 4.45 -15.47
C ALA A 41 -10.26 3.39 -16.39
N LEU A 42 -11.57 3.16 -16.25
CA LEU A 42 -12.33 2.26 -17.12
C LEU A 42 -13.45 3.05 -17.77
N ARG A 43 -13.44 3.11 -19.11
CA ARG A 43 -14.42 3.82 -19.93
C ARG A 43 -14.89 2.90 -21.06
N GLY A 44 -16.06 2.28 -20.88
CA GLY A 44 -16.54 1.26 -21.81
C GLY A 44 -15.59 0.08 -21.86
N GLY A 45 -15.08 -0.28 -23.06
CA GLY A 45 -14.08 -1.32 -23.26
C GLY A 45 -12.63 -0.84 -23.23
N ILE A 46 -12.35 0.34 -22.67
CA ILE A 46 -10.98 0.89 -22.59
C ILE A 46 -10.57 0.96 -21.13
N LEU A 47 -9.47 0.29 -20.80
CA LEU A 47 -8.82 0.31 -19.49
C LEU A 47 -7.47 1.03 -19.61
N ASP A 48 -7.35 2.15 -18.94
CA ASP A 48 -6.11 2.90 -18.77
C ASP A 48 -5.50 2.59 -17.41
N VAL A 49 -4.20 2.28 -17.33
CA VAL A 49 -3.51 1.96 -16.06
C VAL A 49 -2.11 2.56 -16.05
N PHE A 50 -1.71 3.17 -14.93
CA PHE A 50 -0.34 3.65 -14.73
C PHE A 50 0.36 2.84 -13.62
N SER A 51 1.09 1.81 -14.03
CA SER A 51 1.83 0.94 -13.11
C SER A 51 3.12 1.61 -12.60
N PRO A 52 3.56 1.36 -11.33
CA PRO A 52 4.70 2.05 -10.70
C PRO A 52 6.04 1.97 -11.44
N LEU A 53 6.31 0.89 -12.17
CA LEU A 53 7.58 0.73 -12.90
C LEU A 53 7.51 1.17 -14.37
N MET A 54 6.38 1.70 -14.81
CA MET A 54 6.22 2.19 -16.18
C MET A 54 6.51 3.68 -16.24
N GLU A 55 7.19 4.12 -17.30
CA GLU A 55 7.44 5.54 -17.55
C GLU A 55 6.19 6.26 -18.09
N GLN A 56 5.32 5.52 -18.76
CA GLN A 56 4.05 6.01 -19.29
C GLN A 56 2.92 5.02 -18.95
N PRO A 57 1.68 5.49 -18.80
CA PRO A 57 0.53 4.63 -18.62
C PRO A 57 0.23 3.81 -19.87
N VAL A 58 -0.38 2.66 -19.67
CA VAL A 58 -0.85 1.76 -20.74
C VAL A 58 -2.36 1.90 -20.92
N ARG A 59 -2.81 1.96 -22.17
CA ARG A 59 -4.19 1.86 -22.60
C ARG A 59 -4.41 0.50 -23.20
N CYS A 60 -5.36 -0.23 -22.63
CA CYS A 60 -5.81 -1.55 -23.07
C CYS A 60 -7.20 -1.40 -23.67
N GLU A 61 -7.34 -1.72 -24.94
CA GLU A 61 -8.62 -1.70 -25.65
C GLU A 61 -9.15 -3.12 -25.75
N PHE A 62 -10.39 -3.34 -25.32
CA PHE A 62 -11.06 -4.61 -25.29
C PHE A 62 -12.12 -4.70 -26.37
N PHE A 63 -12.18 -5.85 -27.02
CA PHE A 63 -13.32 -6.27 -27.79
C PHE A 63 -13.99 -7.46 -27.07
N ASP A 64 -15.09 -7.20 -26.39
CA ASP A 64 -15.72 -8.12 -25.43
C ASP A 64 -14.73 -8.46 -24.28
N ASP A 65 -14.28 -9.71 -24.17
CA ASP A 65 -13.31 -10.19 -23.18
C ASP A 65 -11.87 -10.31 -23.72
N GLU A 66 -11.65 -10.03 -25.01
CA GLU A 66 -10.35 -10.12 -25.67
C GLU A 66 -9.63 -8.77 -25.71
N ILE A 67 -8.33 -8.76 -25.40
CA ILE A 67 -7.48 -7.58 -25.51
C ILE A 67 -7.12 -7.37 -27.00
N ASP A 68 -7.81 -6.44 -27.65
CA ASP A 68 -7.59 -6.10 -29.06
C ASP A 68 -6.27 -5.37 -29.27
N SER A 69 -5.97 -4.39 -28.41
CA SER A 69 -4.73 -3.61 -28.53
C SER A 69 -4.22 -3.10 -27.19
N LEU A 70 -2.90 -2.98 -27.10
CA LEU A 70 -2.19 -2.33 -26.01
C LEU A 70 -1.34 -1.18 -26.54
N GLY A 71 -1.31 -0.06 -25.86
CA GLY A 71 -0.44 1.05 -26.23
C GLY A 71 -0.13 1.97 -25.06
N LEU A 72 1.08 2.47 -25.05
CA LEU A 72 1.48 3.53 -24.13
C LEU A 72 0.85 4.85 -24.56
N PHE A 73 0.60 5.74 -23.61
CA PHE A 73 0.07 7.06 -23.91
C PHE A 73 0.65 8.13 -22.97
N ASP A 74 0.68 9.35 -23.44
CA ASP A 74 1.08 10.50 -22.64
C ASP A 74 -0.06 10.94 -21.73
N PRO A 75 0.13 10.97 -20.38
CA PRO A 75 -0.93 11.28 -19.44
C PRO A 75 -1.44 12.74 -19.53
N GLY A 76 -0.61 13.67 -19.99
CA GLY A 76 -0.99 15.08 -20.14
C GLY A 76 -1.86 15.33 -21.37
N THR A 77 -1.54 14.70 -22.51
CA THR A 77 -2.27 14.88 -23.77
C THR A 77 -3.30 13.80 -24.05
N GLN A 78 -3.24 12.68 -23.32
CA GLN A 78 -4.06 11.47 -23.48
C GLN A 78 -3.89 10.79 -24.86
N ARG A 79 -2.83 11.13 -25.59
CA ARG A 79 -2.57 10.57 -26.92
C ARG A 79 -1.66 9.37 -26.82
N ARG A 80 -2.00 8.32 -27.59
CA ARG A 80 -1.18 7.12 -27.75
C ARG A 80 0.18 7.51 -28.34
N THR A 81 1.25 7.00 -27.74
CA THR A 81 2.65 7.27 -28.13
C THR A 81 3.26 6.06 -28.83
N GLU A 82 3.02 4.86 -28.32
CA GLU A 82 3.63 3.62 -28.82
C GLU A 82 2.67 2.43 -28.65
N ASN A 83 2.73 1.46 -29.59
CA ASN A 83 2.04 0.20 -29.45
C ASN A 83 2.96 -0.83 -28.78
N VAL A 84 2.44 -1.56 -27.81
CA VAL A 84 3.16 -2.63 -27.13
C VAL A 84 2.40 -3.93 -27.23
N SER A 85 3.09 -5.06 -27.18
CA SER A 85 2.46 -6.40 -27.23
C SER A 85 2.07 -6.91 -25.85
N SER A 86 2.71 -6.40 -24.80
CA SER A 86 2.45 -6.79 -23.42
C SER A 86 2.74 -5.67 -22.45
N ALA A 87 2.09 -5.70 -21.28
CA ALA A 87 2.33 -4.79 -20.17
C ALA A 87 2.24 -5.55 -18.85
N LEU A 88 3.22 -5.34 -17.95
CA LEU A 88 3.23 -5.87 -16.59
C LEU A 88 2.74 -4.81 -15.63
N LEU A 89 1.62 -5.07 -14.99
CA LEU A 89 1.05 -4.23 -13.95
C LEU A 89 1.49 -4.78 -12.59
N LEU A 90 2.26 -3.99 -11.86
CA LEU A 90 2.70 -4.30 -10.51
C LEU A 90 1.76 -3.67 -9.47
N PRO A 91 1.72 -4.19 -8.23
CA PRO A 91 0.99 -3.53 -7.16
C PRO A 91 1.38 -2.05 -6.99
N ALA A 92 0.39 -1.19 -6.81
CA ALA A 92 0.57 0.25 -6.72
C ALA A 92 0.85 0.75 -5.29
N ALA A 93 0.71 -0.13 -4.29
CA ALA A 93 1.00 0.17 -2.89
C ALA A 93 1.85 -0.93 -2.27
N GLU A 94 2.72 -0.56 -1.33
CA GLU A 94 3.53 -1.51 -0.57
C GLU A 94 2.71 -2.21 0.52
N VAL A 95 1.80 -1.50 1.15
CA VAL A 95 0.97 -2.00 2.25
C VAL A 95 -0.43 -2.27 1.74
N LEU A 96 -0.76 -3.55 1.61
CA LEU A 96 -2.05 -4.03 1.09
C LEU A 96 -2.78 -4.82 2.18
N PRO A 97 -3.71 -4.19 2.91
CA PRO A 97 -4.39 -4.82 4.06
C PRO A 97 -5.14 -6.10 3.72
N GLY A 98 -5.60 -6.23 2.47
CA GLY A 98 -6.25 -7.43 1.97
C GLY A 98 -5.37 -8.69 1.96
N LEU A 99 -4.03 -8.53 2.02
CA LEU A 99 -3.06 -9.62 2.11
C LEU A 99 -2.77 -10.07 3.55
N ALA A 100 -3.36 -9.41 4.56
CA ALA A 100 -3.18 -9.81 5.95
C ALA A 100 -3.67 -11.25 6.16
N PRO A 101 -2.95 -12.07 6.95
CA PRO A 101 -3.40 -13.42 7.29
C PRO A 101 -4.81 -13.40 7.90
N GLY A 102 -5.73 -14.18 7.32
CA GLY A 102 -7.14 -14.20 7.72
C GLY A 102 -7.98 -13.01 7.25
N GLY A 103 -7.41 -12.13 6.40
CA GLY A 103 -8.11 -11.01 5.77
C GLY A 103 -8.40 -9.82 6.70
N LEU A 104 -9.17 -8.86 6.18
CA LEU A 104 -9.45 -7.58 6.88
C LEU A 104 -10.13 -7.75 8.24
N THR A 105 -11.03 -8.72 8.37
CA THR A 105 -11.75 -8.98 9.65
C THR A 105 -10.77 -9.42 10.73
N HIS A 106 -9.89 -10.36 10.41
CA HIS A 106 -8.88 -10.82 11.36
C HIS A 106 -7.85 -9.74 11.70
N LEU A 107 -7.43 -8.95 10.70
CA LEU A 107 -6.58 -7.78 10.92
C LEU A 107 -7.23 -6.80 11.90
N ALA A 108 -8.51 -6.49 11.74
CA ALA A 108 -9.27 -5.62 12.64
C ALA A 108 -9.32 -6.18 14.07
N GLU A 109 -9.49 -7.49 14.24
CA GLU A 109 -9.45 -8.14 15.55
C GLU A 109 -8.08 -8.03 16.22
N GLN A 110 -7.00 -8.18 15.45
CA GLN A 110 -5.65 -8.01 15.98
C GLN A 110 -5.37 -6.56 16.41
N ILE A 111 -5.84 -5.59 15.64
CA ILE A 111 -5.74 -4.17 15.96
C ILE A 111 -6.55 -3.86 17.25
N GLU A 112 -7.72 -4.44 17.44
CA GLU A 112 -8.48 -4.29 18.70
C GLU A 112 -7.75 -4.86 19.90
N LYS A 113 -7.12 -6.02 19.77
CA LYS A 113 -6.26 -6.58 20.84
C LYS A 113 -5.13 -5.61 21.21
N LEU A 114 -4.53 -4.97 20.22
CA LEU A 114 -3.54 -3.90 20.47
C LEU A 114 -4.17 -2.71 21.18
N ALA A 115 -5.36 -2.26 20.78
CA ALA A 115 -6.07 -1.17 21.44
C ALA A 115 -6.32 -1.45 22.94
N VAL A 116 -6.75 -2.68 23.27
CA VAL A 116 -6.93 -3.12 24.67
C VAL A 116 -5.61 -3.11 25.45
N LYS A 117 -4.50 -3.49 24.80
CA LYS A 117 -3.15 -3.47 25.41
C LYS A 117 -2.70 -2.04 25.69
N TYR A 118 -2.91 -1.12 24.73
CA TYR A 118 -2.50 0.28 24.88
C TYR A 118 -3.37 1.05 25.87
N ALA A 119 -4.67 0.79 25.94
CA ALA A 119 -5.57 1.40 26.93
C ALA A 119 -5.12 1.20 28.39
N LYS A 120 -4.31 0.17 28.67
CA LYS A 120 -3.76 -0.11 30.01
C LYS A 120 -2.45 0.65 30.30
N LYS A 121 -1.86 1.34 29.31
CA LYS A 121 -0.63 2.13 29.47
C LYS A 121 -0.98 3.55 29.89
N GLU A 122 -0.05 4.17 30.59
CA GLU A 122 -0.11 5.61 30.89
C GLU A 122 -0.20 6.39 29.56
N ASN A 123 -1.14 7.31 29.46
CA ASN A 123 -1.46 8.09 28.24
C ASN A 123 -1.89 7.24 27.00
N GLY A 124 -2.18 5.95 27.17
CA GLY A 124 -2.49 5.05 26.05
C GLY A 124 -3.92 5.14 25.49
N GLU A 125 -4.85 5.84 26.18
CA GLU A 125 -6.27 5.85 25.78
C GLU A 125 -6.52 6.49 24.41
N LYS A 126 -5.79 7.56 24.06
CA LYS A 126 -5.90 8.16 22.71
C LYS A 126 -5.44 7.21 21.61
N ILE A 127 -4.33 6.50 21.86
CA ILE A 127 -3.81 5.49 20.91
C ILE A 127 -4.84 4.37 20.77
N ALA A 128 -5.40 3.89 21.89
CA ALA A 128 -6.43 2.86 21.89
C ALA A 128 -7.68 3.29 21.11
N GLN A 129 -8.09 4.55 21.22
CA GLN A 129 -9.22 5.10 20.48
C GLN A 129 -8.95 5.16 18.97
N THR A 130 -7.74 5.59 18.56
CA THR A 130 -7.32 5.58 17.15
C THR A 130 -7.33 4.17 16.59
N LEU A 131 -6.74 3.21 17.30
CA LEU A 131 -6.71 1.81 16.89
C LEU A 131 -8.13 1.20 16.75
N ARG A 132 -9.05 1.50 17.68
CA ARG A 132 -10.47 1.06 17.55
C ARG A 132 -11.14 1.68 16.33
N GLY A 133 -10.89 2.97 16.07
CA GLY A 133 -11.41 3.64 14.88
C GLY A 133 -10.89 3.03 13.57
N ASP A 134 -9.61 2.66 13.53
CA ASP A 134 -9.03 1.99 12.38
C ASP A 134 -9.57 0.56 12.20
N ALA A 135 -9.71 -0.20 13.30
CA ALA A 135 -10.31 -1.52 13.25
C ALA A 135 -11.74 -1.50 12.67
N GLU A 136 -12.54 -0.49 13.04
CA GLU A 136 -13.88 -0.31 12.49
C GLU A 136 -13.86 0.04 11.00
N ARG A 137 -12.92 0.90 10.57
CA ARG A 137 -12.73 1.23 9.14
C ARG A 137 -12.34 -0.01 8.33
N PHE A 138 -11.43 -0.86 8.82
CA PHE A 138 -11.10 -2.11 8.15
C PHE A 138 -12.30 -3.04 8.02
N ARG A 139 -13.19 -3.12 9.02
CA ARG A 139 -14.42 -3.93 8.96
C ARG A 139 -15.43 -3.38 7.93
N SER A 140 -15.54 -2.06 7.85
CA SER A 140 -16.46 -1.40 6.92
C SER A 140 -15.91 -1.25 5.50
N GLY A 141 -14.64 -1.61 5.26
CA GLY A 141 -13.96 -1.40 3.98
C GLY A 141 -13.63 0.07 3.70
N ALA A 142 -13.64 0.91 4.74
CA ALA A 142 -13.27 2.32 4.62
C ALA A 142 -11.75 2.49 4.60
N GLU A 143 -11.31 3.58 3.96
CA GLU A 143 -9.89 3.92 3.86
C GLU A 143 -9.28 4.23 5.24
N VAL A 144 -8.08 3.67 5.47
CA VAL A 144 -7.28 3.89 6.67
C VAL A 144 -5.97 4.57 6.28
N ASN A 145 -5.70 5.71 6.87
CA ASN A 145 -4.44 6.45 6.66
C ASN A 145 -3.31 5.88 7.53
N GLY A 146 -2.06 5.94 7.01
CA GLY A 146 -0.88 5.50 7.76
C GLY A 146 -0.86 3.99 7.99
N LEU A 147 -1.06 3.22 6.94
CA LEU A 147 -1.08 1.76 6.93
C LEU A 147 0.24 1.15 7.40
N ASP A 148 1.35 1.88 7.28
CA ASP A 148 2.71 1.43 7.65
C ASP A 148 2.80 0.95 9.10
N ARG A 149 1.99 1.53 10.01
CA ARG A 149 1.92 1.10 11.42
C ARG A 149 1.40 -0.32 11.61
N TYR A 150 0.75 -0.90 10.60
CA TYR A 150 0.20 -2.26 10.61
C TYR A 150 1.00 -3.25 9.77
N LEU A 151 2.16 -2.81 9.23
CA LEU A 151 2.98 -3.62 8.33
C LEU A 151 3.30 -5.02 8.91
N SER A 152 3.67 -5.07 10.19
CA SER A 152 3.99 -6.34 10.88
C SER A 152 2.78 -7.25 11.12
N LEU A 153 1.56 -6.71 11.09
CA LEU A 153 0.32 -7.49 11.17
C LEU A 153 -0.12 -7.97 9.78
N ILE A 154 0.14 -7.16 8.76
CA ILE A 154 -0.22 -7.45 7.36
C ILE A 154 0.79 -8.44 6.76
N TYR A 155 2.08 -8.26 7.04
CA TYR A 155 3.17 -9.10 6.54
C TYR A 155 4.03 -9.62 7.71
N PRO A 156 3.54 -10.59 8.49
CA PRO A 156 4.30 -11.13 9.63
C PRO A 156 5.62 -11.79 9.21
N ASP A 157 5.66 -12.33 7.99
CA ASP A 157 6.83 -12.98 7.40
C ASP A 157 7.47 -12.10 6.31
N ALA A 158 7.52 -10.78 6.53
CA ALA A 158 8.14 -9.87 5.56
C ALA A 158 9.60 -10.24 5.32
N ALA A 159 9.96 -10.40 4.05
CA ALA A 159 11.33 -10.71 3.65
C ALA A 159 12.29 -9.57 3.97
N GLY A 160 13.42 -9.88 4.57
CA GLY A 160 14.54 -8.96 4.76
C GLY A 160 15.47 -8.95 3.56
N GLY A 161 16.41 -8.00 3.51
CA GLY A 161 17.38 -7.91 2.41
C GLY A 161 18.22 -9.19 2.22
N ALA A 162 18.47 -9.94 3.29
CA ALA A 162 19.21 -11.20 3.23
C ALA A 162 18.44 -12.33 2.52
N ASP A 163 17.13 -12.30 2.53
CA ASP A 163 16.27 -13.32 1.93
C ASP A 163 16.30 -13.28 0.38
N TYR A 164 16.81 -12.19 -0.19
CA TYR A 164 17.02 -12.05 -1.65
C TYR A 164 18.39 -12.58 -2.11
N LEU A 165 19.24 -13.01 -1.19
CA LEU A 165 20.52 -13.62 -1.56
C LEU A 165 20.31 -15.02 -2.13
N PRO A 166 21.04 -15.40 -3.20
CA PRO A 166 20.98 -16.76 -3.70
C PRO A 166 21.46 -17.77 -2.63
N PRO A 167 20.96 -19.02 -2.65
CA PRO A 167 21.28 -20.02 -1.61
C PRO A 167 22.77 -20.35 -1.46
N ASP A 168 23.57 -20.08 -2.49
CA ASP A 168 25.02 -20.30 -2.53
C ASP A 168 25.82 -19.00 -2.27
N ALA A 169 25.15 -17.90 -1.91
CA ALA A 169 25.83 -16.66 -1.58
C ALA A 169 26.66 -16.80 -0.31
N VAL A 170 27.88 -16.28 -0.36
CA VAL A 170 28.77 -16.19 0.80
C VAL A 170 28.75 -14.76 1.34
N VAL A 171 28.31 -14.60 2.58
CA VAL A 171 28.23 -13.30 3.25
C VAL A 171 29.43 -13.12 4.17
N PHE A 172 30.22 -12.08 3.93
CA PHE A 172 31.32 -11.69 4.79
C PHE A 172 30.91 -10.56 5.72
N LEU A 173 30.96 -10.79 7.02
CA LEU A 173 30.78 -9.77 8.05
C LEU A 173 32.15 -9.21 8.46
N CYS A 174 32.46 -8.03 7.93
CA CYS A 174 33.66 -7.31 8.37
C CYS A 174 33.34 -6.48 9.61
N GLU A 175 34.25 -6.48 10.59
CA GLU A 175 34.12 -5.71 11.84
C GLU A 175 32.82 -6.01 12.60
N GLY A 176 32.53 -7.28 12.87
CA GLY A 176 31.29 -7.74 13.50
C GLY A 176 30.88 -6.98 14.76
N GLY A 177 31.86 -6.52 15.56
CA GLY A 177 31.57 -5.67 16.72
C GLY A 177 30.96 -4.30 16.36
N HIS A 178 31.40 -3.68 15.27
CA HIS A 178 30.82 -2.41 14.78
C HIS A 178 29.43 -2.63 14.21
N VAL A 179 29.21 -3.75 13.51
CA VAL A 179 27.87 -4.12 12.99
C VAL A 179 26.89 -4.30 14.14
N GLU A 180 27.28 -5.06 15.19
CA GLU A 180 26.41 -5.26 16.36
C GLU A 180 26.09 -3.94 17.08
N GLN A 181 27.07 -3.07 17.26
CA GLN A 181 26.89 -1.76 17.86
C GLN A 181 25.95 -0.88 17.01
N ARG A 182 26.10 -0.91 15.68
CA ARG A 182 25.22 -0.17 14.76
C ARG A 182 23.78 -0.65 14.85
N VAL A 183 23.55 -1.96 14.88
CA VAL A 183 22.22 -2.55 15.05
C VAL A 183 21.58 -2.07 16.35
N LYS A 184 22.32 -2.13 17.49
CA LYS A 184 21.81 -1.64 18.78
C LYS A 184 21.44 -0.15 18.71
N THR A 185 22.28 0.67 18.08
CA THR A 185 22.03 2.11 17.92
C THR A 185 20.79 2.37 17.07
N VAL A 186 20.63 1.66 15.94
CA VAL A 186 19.46 1.81 15.06
C VAL A 186 18.17 1.40 15.77
N LEU A 187 18.20 0.29 16.53
CA LEU A 187 17.03 -0.15 17.29
C LEU A 187 16.65 0.86 18.39
N LEU A 188 17.64 1.43 19.07
CA LEU A 188 17.40 2.47 20.08
C LEU A 188 16.80 3.73 19.44
N GLN A 189 17.35 4.16 18.30
CA GLN A 189 16.83 5.32 17.56
C GLN A 189 15.40 5.08 17.09
N LEU A 190 15.12 3.90 16.52
CA LEU A 190 13.76 3.53 16.09
C LEU A 190 12.76 3.58 17.26
N HIS A 191 13.19 3.13 18.45
CA HIS A 191 12.35 3.19 19.64
C HIS A 191 12.04 4.64 20.05
N GLN A 192 13.07 5.50 20.07
CA GLN A 192 12.93 6.92 20.39
C GLN A 192 12.06 7.66 19.37
N ASP A 193 12.27 7.39 18.07
CA ASP A 193 11.47 7.98 16.98
C ASP A 193 10.01 7.54 17.09
N THR A 194 9.75 6.28 17.45
CA THR A 194 8.39 5.76 17.66
C THR A 194 7.71 6.44 18.84
N GLU A 195 8.43 6.64 19.96
CA GLU A 195 7.90 7.37 21.11
C GLU A 195 7.61 8.84 20.75
N ALA A 196 8.53 9.52 20.06
CA ALA A 196 8.35 10.90 19.62
C ALA A 196 7.18 11.07 18.65
N LEU A 197 6.98 10.12 17.70
CA LEU A 197 5.83 10.12 16.81
C LEU A 197 4.52 9.88 17.56
N MET A 198 4.51 9.01 18.56
CA MET A 198 3.34 8.80 19.42
C MET A 198 3.00 10.08 20.18
N GLU A 199 3.99 10.77 20.75
CA GLU A 199 3.79 12.06 21.42
C GLU A 199 3.31 13.16 20.45
N ALA A 200 3.89 13.25 19.25
CA ALA A 200 3.48 14.20 18.22
C ALA A 200 2.04 13.95 17.74
N CYS A 201 1.63 12.70 17.55
CA CYS A 201 0.24 12.36 17.28
C CYS A 201 -0.71 12.80 18.40
N LEU A 202 -0.27 12.74 19.66
CA LEU A 202 -1.03 13.25 20.81
C LEU A 202 -1.18 14.77 20.78
N LEU A 203 -0.17 15.51 20.30
CA LEU A 203 -0.21 16.96 20.17
C LEU A 203 -1.05 17.43 18.97
N TYR A 204 -1.02 16.72 17.85
CA TYR A 204 -1.75 17.11 16.63
C TYR A 204 -3.27 16.90 16.73
N THR A 205 -3.74 16.04 17.63
CA THR A 205 -5.18 15.80 17.89
C THR A 205 -5.76 16.71 18.98
N SER A 206 -4.95 17.57 19.61
CA SER A 206 -5.45 18.62 20.52
C SER A 206 -6.01 19.76 19.65
N PRO A 207 -7.31 20.16 19.80
CA PRO A 207 -7.84 21.30 19.07
C PRO A 207 -7.01 22.53 19.40
N SER A 208 -6.50 23.18 18.36
CA SER A 208 -5.75 24.43 18.50
C SER A 208 -6.57 25.45 19.30
N PRO A 209 -5.96 26.25 20.18
CA PRO A 209 -6.66 27.35 20.87
C PRO A 209 -7.39 28.30 19.91
N ARG A 210 -7.04 28.32 18.61
CA ARG A 210 -7.70 29.13 17.59
C ARG A 210 -9.05 28.58 17.13
N ASP A 211 -9.33 27.28 17.31
CA ASP A 211 -10.61 26.67 16.93
C ASP A 211 -11.73 26.93 17.95
N ARG A 212 -11.39 27.34 19.16
CA ARG A 212 -12.37 27.71 20.22
C ARG A 212 -13.03 29.07 20.02
N THR A 213 -12.54 29.90 19.12
CA THR A 213 -13.03 31.27 18.92
C THR A 213 -14.02 31.42 17.74
N ARG A 214 -14.37 30.37 17.02
CA ARG A 214 -15.30 30.42 15.90
C ARG A 214 -16.74 29.93 16.21
N SER A 215 -17.06 29.69 17.46
CA SER A 215 -18.42 29.35 17.91
C SER A 215 -18.93 30.41 18.89
N ARG A 216 -19.28 31.57 18.33
CA ARG A 216 -20.21 32.57 18.93
C ARG A 216 -20.85 33.37 17.82
#